data_69fc9b8bf7f2b70019d157a3593f443b
#
_entry.id   69fc9b8bf7f2b70019d157a3593f443b
#
_cell.length_a   1.000
_cell.length_b   1.000
_cell.length_c   1.000
_cell.angle_alpha   90.00
_cell.angle_beta   90.00
_cell.angle_gamma   90.00
#
_symmetry.space_group_name_H-M   'P 1'
#
loop_
_entity.id
_entity.type
_entity.pdbx_description
1 polymer ?
#
loop_
_entity_poly.entity_id
_entity_poly.type
_entity_poly.pdbx_seq_one_letter_code
_entity_poly.pdbx_strand_id
1 'polypeptide(L)'
;KDPETRDVLEAIAAMAADPELRKRADGFVEKGAAAARAVVSAADGFASVLSASGNEYLAARAADVRDVGRAAARRVLGLVGPDLRAVPDGSIVVARELSPADVAALDLSRVRGFVTELGGTTSHAAIVARANGLAAVVGVSDLLAGLTAGATLAIDGSSGEVVVEP
;
A
#
# COMPACT_ATOMS: atom_id res chain seq x y z
N LYS A 1 -18.11 0.49 7.39
CA LYS A 1 -16.65 0.67 7.45
C LYS A 1 -16.33 1.32 8.78
N ASP A 2 -15.30 0.84 9.44
CA ASP A 2 -14.77 1.37 10.67
C ASP A 2 -14.43 2.87 10.52
N PRO A 3 -14.76 3.73 11.50
CA PRO A 3 -14.44 5.16 11.45
C PRO A 3 -12.96 5.44 11.17
N GLU A 4 -12.05 4.66 11.77
CA GLU A 4 -10.60 4.78 11.60
C GLU A 4 -10.16 4.56 10.14
N THR A 5 -10.73 3.54 9.49
CA THR A 5 -10.50 3.28 8.05
C THR A 5 -10.98 4.44 7.17
N ARG A 6 -12.10 5.07 7.53
CA ARG A 6 -12.62 6.21 6.79
C ARG A 6 -11.70 7.42 6.90
N ASP A 7 -11.24 7.74 8.10
CA ASP A 7 -10.35 8.88 8.37
C ASP A 7 -9.01 8.73 7.61
N VAL A 8 -8.47 7.51 7.55
CA VAL A 8 -7.27 7.20 6.75
C VAL A 8 -7.51 7.45 5.26
N LEU A 9 -8.64 6.98 4.71
CA LEU A 9 -8.98 7.20 3.30
C LEU A 9 -9.20 8.67 2.97
N GLU A 10 -9.84 9.43 3.85
CA GLU A 10 -10.05 10.86 3.69
C GLU A 10 -8.70 11.61 3.69
N ALA A 11 -7.78 11.23 4.58
CA ALA A 11 -6.43 11.80 4.61
C ALA A 11 -5.65 11.50 3.31
N ILE A 12 -5.71 10.27 2.80
CA ILE A 12 -5.08 9.87 1.53
C ILE A 12 -5.69 10.65 0.36
N ALA A 13 -7.02 10.80 0.32
CA ALA A 13 -7.70 11.55 -0.72
C ALA A 13 -7.31 13.04 -0.69
N ALA A 14 -7.21 13.63 0.50
CA ALA A 14 -6.75 15.00 0.68
C ALA A 14 -5.31 15.20 0.18
N MET A 15 -4.40 14.27 0.49
CA MET A 15 -3.02 14.30 -0.01
C MET A 15 -2.96 14.19 -1.54
N ALA A 16 -3.78 13.31 -2.13
CA ALA A 16 -3.84 13.12 -3.58
C ALA A 16 -4.41 14.36 -4.32
N ALA A 17 -5.27 15.11 -3.65
CA ALA A 17 -5.88 16.32 -4.17
C ALA A 17 -5.09 17.61 -3.87
N ASP A 18 -3.95 17.51 -3.17
CA ASP A 18 -3.15 18.65 -2.75
C ASP A 18 -2.67 19.48 -3.97
N PRO A 19 -3.04 20.78 -4.06
CA PRO A 19 -2.64 21.62 -5.18
C PRO A 19 -1.13 21.81 -5.31
N GLU A 20 -0.38 21.77 -4.22
CA GLU A 20 1.07 21.91 -4.25
C GLU A 20 1.73 20.67 -4.85
N LEU A 21 1.22 19.48 -4.53
CA LEU A 21 1.69 18.23 -5.15
C LEU A 21 1.47 18.26 -6.67
N ARG A 22 0.28 18.68 -7.09
CA ARG A 22 -0.05 18.84 -8.51
C ARG A 22 0.86 19.87 -9.20
N LYS A 23 1.01 21.06 -8.63
CA LYS A 23 1.86 22.13 -9.17
C LYS A 23 3.32 21.66 -9.35
N ARG A 24 3.85 20.90 -8.40
CA ARG A 24 5.20 20.32 -8.50
C ARG A 24 5.29 19.31 -9.65
N ALA A 25 4.28 18.44 -9.80
CA ALA A 25 4.24 17.47 -10.90
C ALA A 25 4.17 18.19 -12.27
N ASP A 26 3.30 19.21 -12.41
CA ASP A 26 3.19 20.02 -13.62
C ASP A 26 4.52 20.68 -13.98
N GLY A 27 5.24 21.22 -13.00
CA GLY A 27 6.57 21.80 -13.22
C GLY A 27 7.65 20.80 -13.66
N PHE A 28 7.52 19.52 -13.31
CA PHE A 28 8.40 18.47 -13.87
C PHE A 28 8.00 18.12 -15.31
N VAL A 29 6.70 18.08 -15.62
CA VAL A 29 6.22 17.83 -17.00
C VAL A 29 6.65 18.97 -17.95
N GLU A 30 6.55 20.23 -17.52
CA GLU A 30 7.01 21.39 -18.28
C GLU A 30 8.51 21.32 -18.62
N LYS A 31 9.29 20.66 -17.77
CA LYS A 31 10.73 20.40 -17.99
C LYS A 31 11.01 19.13 -18.80
N GLY A 32 9.96 18.51 -19.37
CA GLY A 32 10.08 17.36 -20.24
C GLY A 32 10.06 16.00 -19.55
N ALA A 33 9.71 15.92 -18.26
CA ALA A 33 9.56 14.64 -17.59
C ALA A 33 8.28 13.93 -18.05
N ALA A 34 8.35 12.60 -18.22
CA ALA A 34 7.15 11.79 -18.44
C ALA A 34 6.19 11.91 -17.24
N ALA A 35 4.89 12.01 -17.48
CA ALA A 35 3.89 12.30 -16.46
C ALA A 35 3.94 11.38 -15.23
N ALA A 36 4.11 10.08 -15.42
CA ALA A 36 4.24 9.13 -14.30
C ALA A 36 5.48 9.43 -13.44
N ARG A 37 6.62 9.74 -14.06
CA ARG A 37 7.84 10.14 -13.37
C ARG A 37 7.69 11.46 -12.64
N ALA A 38 7.02 12.43 -13.27
CA ALA A 38 6.76 13.73 -12.70
C ALA A 38 5.97 13.63 -11.38
N VAL A 39 4.92 12.80 -11.35
CA VAL A 39 4.10 12.55 -10.17
C VAL A 39 4.92 11.90 -9.04
N VAL A 40 5.73 10.88 -9.34
CA VAL A 40 6.60 10.26 -8.33
C VAL A 40 7.61 11.25 -7.79
N SER A 41 8.30 12.00 -8.66
CA SER A 41 9.30 13.00 -8.24
C SER A 41 8.68 14.10 -7.40
N ALA A 42 7.47 14.56 -7.71
CA ALA A 42 6.74 15.52 -6.91
C ALA A 42 6.42 14.99 -5.51
N ALA A 43 5.92 13.76 -5.43
CA ALA A 43 5.61 13.10 -4.17
C ALA A 43 6.87 12.87 -3.31
N ASP A 44 7.96 12.42 -3.91
CA ASP A 44 9.23 12.23 -3.20
C ASP A 44 9.80 13.55 -2.66
N GLY A 45 9.73 14.62 -3.44
CA GLY A 45 10.15 15.96 -3.01
C GLY A 45 9.29 16.48 -1.87
N PHE A 46 7.97 16.29 -1.93
CA PHE A 46 7.05 16.69 -0.86
C PHE A 46 7.28 15.87 0.41
N ALA A 47 7.41 14.56 0.29
CA ALA A 47 7.72 13.65 1.39
C ALA A 47 9.06 14.00 2.07
N SER A 48 10.07 14.40 1.30
CA SER A 48 11.36 14.81 1.84
C SER A 48 11.24 16.08 2.69
N VAL A 49 10.40 17.05 2.28
CA VAL A 49 10.10 18.24 3.08
C VAL A 49 9.41 17.88 4.40
N LEU A 50 8.42 16.96 4.36
CA LEU A 50 7.75 16.48 5.56
C LEU A 50 8.72 15.78 6.52
N SER A 51 9.59 14.92 5.99
CA SER A 51 10.59 14.22 6.80
C SER A 51 11.61 15.16 7.45
N ALA A 52 11.95 16.27 6.77
CA ALA A 52 12.89 17.26 7.27
C ALA A 52 12.27 18.33 8.17
N SER A 53 10.96 18.32 8.39
CA SER A 53 10.22 19.36 9.11
C SER A 53 10.54 19.46 10.61
N GLY A 54 11.19 18.46 11.18
CA GLY A 54 11.40 18.35 12.63
C GLY A 54 10.14 18.00 13.42
N ASN A 55 9.01 17.78 12.75
CA ASN A 55 7.74 17.38 13.36
C ASN A 55 7.51 15.88 13.10
N GLU A 56 7.51 15.09 14.17
CA GLU A 56 7.35 13.62 14.11
C GLU A 56 6.06 13.19 13.41
N TYR A 57 4.96 13.90 13.64
CA TYR A 57 3.68 13.61 12.99
C TYR A 57 3.75 13.82 11.48
N LEU A 58 4.36 14.92 11.02
CA LEU A 58 4.54 15.19 9.58
C LEU A 58 5.53 14.21 8.96
N ALA A 59 6.61 13.88 9.64
CA ALA A 59 7.60 12.92 9.18
C ALA A 59 6.99 11.51 8.96
N ALA A 60 6.09 11.08 9.85
CA ALA A 60 5.37 9.83 9.70
C ALA A 60 4.48 9.79 8.43
N ARG A 61 3.97 10.95 7.98
CA ARG A 61 3.15 11.07 6.77
C ARG A 61 3.95 11.05 5.45
N ALA A 62 5.26 11.14 5.53
CA ALA A 62 6.11 11.13 4.32
C ALA A 62 5.97 9.83 3.51
N ALA A 63 5.79 8.69 4.18
CA ALA A 63 5.56 7.41 3.52
C ALA A 63 4.21 7.40 2.78
N ASP A 64 3.14 7.88 3.42
CA ASP A 64 1.79 7.95 2.83
C ASP A 64 1.79 8.79 1.55
N VAL A 65 2.51 9.93 1.54
CA VAL A 65 2.64 10.78 0.34
C VAL A 65 3.35 10.05 -0.80
N ARG A 66 4.41 9.30 -0.51
CA ARG A 66 5.09 8.49 -1.54
C ARG A 66 4.17 7.41 -2.10
N ASP A 67 3.35 6.79 -1.27
CA ASP A 67 2.38 5.77 -1.71
C ASP A 67 1.32 6.37 -2.62
N VAL A 68 0.78 7.53 -2.28
CA VAL A 68 -0.13 8.31 -3.15
C VAL A 68 0.53 8.59 -4.50
N GLY A 69 1.78 9.06 -4.51
CA GLY A 69 2.53 9.32 -5.74
C GLY A 69 2.71 8.07 -6.60
N ARG A 70 3.08 6.94 -6.00
CA ARG A 70 3.21 5.64 -6.69
C ARG A 70 1.87 5.16 -7.26
N ALA A 71 0.79 5.26 -6.49
CA ALA A 71 -0.55 4.88 -6.93
C ALA A 71 -1.03 5.72 -8.10
N ALA A 72 -0.82 7.04 -8.06
CA ALA A 72 -1.15 7.95 -9.15
C ALA A 72 -0.32 7.64 -10.41
N ALA A 73 0.97 7.40 -10.27
CA ALA A 73 1.83 7.04 -11.40
C ALA A 73 1.40 5.74 -12.09
N ARG A 74 1.00 4.70 -11.33
CA ARG A 74 0.44 3.47 -11.90
C ARG A 74 -0.81 3.76 -12.75
N ARG A 75 -1.70 4.63 -12.26
CA ARG A 75 -2.90 5.04 -13.00
C ARG A 75 -2.55 5.80 -14.30
N VAL A 76 -1.58 6.70 -14.24
CA VAL A 76 -1.08 7.42 -15.43
C VAL A 76 -0.54 6.47 -16.49
N LEU A 77 0.11 5.38 -16.06
CA LEU A 77 0.64 4.34 -16.94
C LEU A 77 -0.41 3.34 -17.42
N GLY A 78 -1.67 3.47 -17.00
CA GLY A 78 -2.71 2.48 -17.29
C GLY A 78 -2.51 1.14 -16.56
N LEU A 79 -1.61 1.07 -15.59
CA LEU A 79 -1.37 -0.10 -14.76
C LEU A 79 -2.48 -0.21 -13.71
N VAL A 80 -3.56 -0.86 -14.10
CA VAL A 80 -4.68 -1.17 -13.18
C VAL A 80 -4.27 -2.42 -12.41
N GLY A 81 -4.11 -2.29 -11.10
CA GLY A 81 -3.93 -3.45 -10.22
C GLY A 81 -5.19 -4.35 -10.19
N PRO A 82 -5.11 -5.54 -9.58
CA PRO A 82 -6.29 -6.37 -9.39
C PRO A 82 -7.37 -5.62 -8.60
N ASP A 83 -8.63 -5.90 -8.89
CA ASP A 83 -9.73 -5.34 -8.09
C ASP A 83 -9.75 -6.02 -6.71
N LEU A 84 -9.19 -5.34 -5.73
CA LEU A 84 -9.11 -5.81 -4.35
C LEU A 84 -10.48 -5.99 -3.68
N ARG A 85 -11.55 -5.47 -4.29
CA ARG A 85 -12.94 -5.69 -3.81
C ARG A 85 -13.50 -7.03 -4.25
N ALA A 86 -12.94 -7.59 -5.31
CA ALA A 86 -13.42 -8.82 -5.95
C ALA A 86 -12.60 -10.06 -5.59
N VAL A 87 -11.84 -10.01 -4.49
CA VAL A 87 -11.07 -11.19 -4.04
C VAL A 87 -12.03 -12.36 -3.71
N PRO A 88 -11.72 -13.59 -4.12
CA PRO A 88 -12.53 -14.76 -3.78
C PRO A 88 -12.63 -14.97 -2.26
N ASP A 89 -13.71 -15.62 -1.83
CA ASP A 89 -13.86 -16.00 -0.42
C ASP A 89 -12.77 -16.97 0.02
N GLY A 90 -12.23 -16.73 1.22
CA GLY A 90 -11.16 -17.56 1.77
C GLY A 90 -9.76 -17.23 1.26
N SER A 91 -9.59 -16.13 0.51
CA SER A 91 -8.31 -15.75 -0.05
C SER A 91 -7.28 -15.36 1.00
N ILE A 92 -6.03 -15.72 0.73
CA ILE A 92 -4.84 -15.10 1.33
C ILE A 92 -4.30 -14.09 0.33
N VAL A 93 -4.24 -12.83 0.74
CA VAL A 93 -3.73 -11.75 -0.11
C VAL A 93 -2.21 -11.73 -0.04
N VAL A 94 -1.56 -11.94 -1.18
CA VAL A 94 -0.11 -11.91 -1.30
C VAL A 94 0.31 -10.69 -2.10
N ALA A 95 1.21 -9.89 -1.56
CA ALA A 95 1.69 -8.68 -2.20
C ALA A 95 3.14 -8.40 -1.84
N ARG A 96 3.81 -7.57 -2.65
CA ARG A 96 5.11 -7.04 -2.25
C ARG A 96 4.98 -6.15 -1.03
N GLU A 97 3.98 -5.30 -1.02
CA GLU A 97 3.63 -4.38 0.06
C GLU A 97 2.15 -4.04 -0.07
N LEU A 98 1.47 -3.85 1.04
CA LEU A 98 0.08 -3.37 1.08
C LEU A 98 0.04 -1.98 1.69
N SER A 99 -0.36 -1.01 0.88
CA SER A 99 -0.61 0.35 1.35
C SER A 99 -1.90 0.42 2.18
N PRO A 100 -2.09 1.47 2.99
CA PRO A 100 -3.35 1.70 3.69
C PRO A 100 -4.57 1.70 2.77
N ALA A 101 -4.41 2.26 1.55
CA ALA A 101 -5.48 2.30 0.55
C ALA A 101 -5.82 0.90 0.00
N ASP A 102 -4.81 0.05 -0.19
CA ASP A 102 -5.01 -1.34 -0.63
C ASP A 102 -5.80 -2.12 0.43
N VAL A 103 -5.36 -2.04 1.69
CA VAL A 103 -6.06 -2.71 2.80
C VAL A 103 -7.49 -2.21 2.95
N ALA A 104 -7.71 -0.90 2.85
CA ALA A 104 -9.04 -0.31 2.94
C ALA A 104 -9.97 -0.67 1.75
N ALA A 105 -9.41 -1.04 0.60
CA ALA A 105 -10.15 -1.51 -0.56
C ALA A 105 -10.59 -2.98 -0.44
N LEU A 106 -9.93 -3.78 0.40
CA LEU A 106 -10.26 -5.19 0.60
C LEU A 106 -11.61 -5.37 1.32
N ASP A 107 -12.32 -6.42 0.95
CA ASP A 107 -13.40 -6.96 1.75
C ASP A 107 -12.81 -7.98 2.75
N LEU A 108 -12.54 -7.52 3.96
CA LEU A 108 -11.88 -8.33 4.99
C LEU A 108 -12.71 -9.55 5.42
N SER A 109 -14.03 -9.58 5.15
CA SER A 109 -14.85 -10.76 5.43
C SER A 109 -14.52 -11.95 4.54
N ARG A 110 -13.93 -11.68 3.37
CA ARG A 110 -13.52 -12.66 2.36
C ARG A 110 -12.04 -13.07 2.47
N VAL A 111 -11.25 -12.30 3.22
CA VAL A 111 -9.81 -12.51 3.39
C VAL A 111 -9.53 -13.37 4.62
N ARG A 112 -8.65 -14.33 4.52
CA ARG A 112 -8.18 -15.19 5.63
C ARG A 112 -6.84 -14.72 6.20
N GLY A 113 -6.08 -13.96 5.42
CA GLY A 113 -4.81 -13.41 5.88
C GLY A 113 -4.04 -12.67 4.81
N PHE A 114 -2.89 -12.16 5.21
CA PHE A 114 -1.97 -11.39 4.36
C PHE A 114 -0.57 -11.99 4.41
N VAL A 115 0.11 -11.98 3.26
CA VAL A 115 1.55 -12.24 3.21
C VAL A 115 2.21 -11.12 2.39
N THR A 116 3.26 -10.50 2.92
CA THR A 116 3.98 -9.44 2.21
C THR A 116 5.48 -9.68 2.19
N GLU A 117 6.13 -9.31 1.07
CA GLU A 117 7.60 -9.34 0.99
C GLU A 117 8.25 -8.22 1.80
N LEU A 118 7.62 -7.06 1.80
CA LEU A 118 8.08 -5.88 2.53
C LEU A 118 7.17 -5.57 3.71
N GLY A 119 7.70 -4.78 4.62
CA GLY A 119 7.00 -4.36 5.82
C GLY A 119 7.45 -5.13 7.06
N GLY A 120 7.04 -4.63 8.21
CA GLY A 120 7.31 -5.22 9.52
C GLY A 120 6.03 -5.43 10.30
N THR A 121 6.14 -5.89 11.53
CA THR A 121 5.02 -6.16 12.45
C THR A 121 4.21 -4.91 12.82
N THR A 122 4.73 -3.72 12.50
CA THR A 122 4.07 -2.42 12.66
C THR A 122 3.53 -1.85 11.36
N SER A 123 3.60 -2.59 10.24
CA SER A 123 3.01 -2.17 8.96
C SER A 123 1.48 -2.09 9.05
N HIS A 124 0.86 -1.29 8.19
CA HIS A 124 -0.60 -1.16 8.13
C HIS A 124 -1.30 -2.51 7.94
N ALA A 125 -0.78 -3.37 7.06
CA ALA A 125 -1.32 -4.72 6.85
C ALA A 125 -1.29 -5.55 8.14
N ALA A 126 -0.17 -5.53 8.88
CA ALA A 126 -0.04 -6.27 10.14
C ALA A 126 -0.96 -5.72 11.24
N ILE A 127 -1.11 -4.40 11.34
CA ILE A 127 -2.01 -3.77 12.31
C ILE A 127 -3.46 -4.13 12.02
N VAL A 128 -3.90 -3.98 10.77
CA VAL A 128 -5.28 -4.29 10.37
C VAL A 128 -5.58 -5.78 10.50
N ALA A 129 -4.63 -6.66 10.13
CA ALA A 129 -4.79 -8.10 10.32
C ALA A 129 -5.04 -8.44 11.79
N ARG A 130 -4.21 -7.91 12.68
CA ARG A 130 -4.33 -8.14 14.13
C ARG A 130 -5.66 -7.62 14.68
N ALA A 131 -6.08 -6.42 14.27
CA ALA A 131 -7.35 -5.83 14.69
C ALA A 131 -8.57 -6.64 14.25
N ASN A 132 -8.47 -7.37 13.13
CA ASN A 132 -9.54 -8.19 12.56
C ASN A 132 -9.38 -9.70 12.82
N GLY A 133 -8.40 -10.12 13.61
CA GLY A 133 -8.14 -11.53 13.91
C GLY A 133 -7.70 -12.35 12.69
N LEU A 134 -7.09 -11.69 11.70
CA LEU A 134 -6.55 -12.33 10.49
C LEU A 134 -5.08 -12.70 10.70
N ALA A 135 -4.65 -13.82 10.10
CA ALA A 135 -3.25 -14.18 10.07
C ALA A 135 -2.46 -13.20 9.16
N ALA A 136 -1.27 -12.80 9.60
CA ALA A 136 -0.39 -11.99 8.76
C ALA A 136 1.06 -12.42 8.92
N VAL A 137 1.73 -12.64 7.79
CA VAL A 137 3.17 -12.88 7.72
C VAL A 137 3.79 -11.78 6.86
N VAL A 138 4.78 -11.09 7.38
CA VAL A 138 5.41 -9.93 6.72
C VAL A 138 6.92 -10.12 6.62
N GLY A 139 7.54 -9.55 5.59
CA GLY A 139 8.98 -9.65 5.38
C GLY A 139 9.43 -10.97 4.76
N VAL A 140 8.59 -11.64 3.99
CA VAL A 140 8.90 -12.92 3.32
C VAL A 140 9.62 -12.63 2.00
N SER A 141 10.93 -12.78 1.97
CA SER A 141 11.74 -12.52 0.78
C SER A 141 11.39 -13.47 -0.37
N ASP A 142 11.40 -12.94 -1.59
CA ASP A 142 11.23 -13.68 -2.85
C ASP A 142 9.93 -14.50 -2.98
N LEU A 143 8.93 -14.21 -2.15
CA LEU A 143 7.65 -14.92 -2.13
C LEU A 143 6.95 -14.89 -3.48
N LEU A 144 6.88 -13.70 -4.11
CA LEU A 144 6.15 -13.50 -5.38
C LEU A 144 6.83 -14.19 -6.56
N ALA A 145 8.13 -14.45 -6.48
CA ALA A 145 8.85 -15.15 -7.56
C ALA A 145 8.48 -16.63 -7.68
N GLY A 146 8.01 -17.24 -6.59
CA GLY A 146 7.62 -18.65 -6.52
C GLY A 146 6.11 -18.92 -6.57
N LEU A 147 5.27 -17.85 -6.61
CA LEU A 147 3.83 -18.00 -6.51
C LEU A 147 3.10 -17.69 -7.82
N THR A 148 2.10 -18.50 -8.11
CA THR A 148 1.10 -18.20 -9.14
C THR A 148 -0.22 -17.82 -8.50
N ALA A 149 -0.97 -16.93 -9.16
CA ALA A 149 -2.31 -16.57 -8.69
C ALA A 149 -3.21 -17.82 -8.64
N GLY A 150 -3.89 -18.02 -7.51
CA GLY A 150 -4.73 -19.18 -7.28
C GLY A 150 -4.02 -20.36 -6.61
N ALA A 151 -2.72 -20.26 -6.31
CA ALA A 151 -2.04 -21.27 -5.50
C ALA A 151 -2.68 -21.40 -4.10
N THR A 152 -2.65 -22.61 -3.56
CA THR A 152 -3.10 -22.86 -2.18
C THR A 152 -1.98 -22.52 -1.20
N LEU A 153 -2.31 -21.75 -0.18
CA LEU A 153 -1.37 -21.35 0.86
C LEU A 153 -1.88 -21.71 2.24
N ALA A 154 -0.98 -22.13 3.12
CA ALA A 154 -1.21 -22.11 4.56
C ALA A 154 -0.27 -21.09 5.21
N ILE A 155 -0.80 -20.30 6.12
CA ILE A 155 -0.01 -19.28 6.83
C ILE A 155 -0.27 -19.35 8.34
N ASP A 156 0.79 -19.16 9.12
CA ASP A 156 0.71 -19.00 10.57
C ASP A 156 1.35 -17.66 10.98
N GLY A 157 0.52 -16.70 11.37
CA GLY A 157 0.96 -15.38 11.81
C GLY A 157 1.68 -15.38 13.16
N SER A 158 1.65 -16.48 13.93
CA SER A 158 2.35 -16.60 15.21
C SER A 158 3.77 -17.11 15.05
N SER A 159 3.98 -18.07 14.15
CA SER A 159 5.31 -18.61 13.82
C SER A 159 5.99 -17.86 12.68
N GLY A 160 5.23 -17.14 11.85
CA GLY A 160 5.72 -16.51 10.62
C GLY A 160 5.89 -17.51 9.47
N GLU A 161 5.30 -18.68 9.56
CA GLU A 161 5.43 -19.74 8.55
C GLU A 161 4.46 -19.51 7.38
N VAL A 162 4.96 -19.75 6.17
CA VAL A 162 4.18 -19.76 4.92
C VAL A 162 4.50 -21.04 4.18
N VAL A 163 3.49 -21.86 3.93
CA VAL A 163 3.60 -23.12 3.17
C VAL A 163 2.82 -22.96 1.87
N VAL A 164 3.46 -23.26 0.76
CA VAL A 164 2.87 -23.25 -0.59
C VAL A 164 2.47 -24.66 -0.94
N GLU A 165 1.22 -24.86 -1.41
CA GLU A 165 0.64 -26.16 -1.77
C GLU A 165 0.82 -27.21 -0.67
N PRO A 166 0.26 -26.95 0.54
CA PRO A 166 0.40 -27.83 1.69
C PRO A 166 -0.34 -29.16 1.51
#